data_a780a32938a9554522cebd85693e002f
#
_entry.id   a780a32938a9554522cebd85693e002f
#
_cell.length_a   1.000
_cell.length_b   1.000
_cell.length_c   1.000
_cell.angle_alpha   90.00
_cell.angle_beta   90.00
_cell.angle_gamma   90.00
#
_symmetry.space_group_name_H-M   'P 1'
#
loop_
_entity.id
_entity.type
_entity.pdbx_description
1 polymer ?
#
loop_
_entity_poly.entity_id
_entity_poly.type
_entity_poly.pdbx_seq_one_letter_code
_entity_poly.pdbx_strand_id
1 'polypeptide(L)'
;VVAGDVQVDKVRALAEKYYGSLPAHAVPERKPRTEPEQRGLRRIAVKAPAEQAYVALAFRVPSLTRVQDLQASDRDALALLVLSAVFSGYDGARLERALTQGEQPVADSAGSSAMITGRGPALFLMTGVPAGGKTAQQVEDALRAELARVAREGISEAELARVKTQWIAST
;
A
#
# COMPACT_ATOMS: atom_id res chain seq x y z
N VAL A 1 -5.22 -22.97 9.13
CA VAL A 1 -6.08 -22.07 9.93
C VAL A 1 -7.50 -22.57 9.80
N VAL A 2 -8.23 -22.68 10.93
CA VAL A 2 -9.65 -23.05 10.99
C VAL A 2 -10.38 -21.89 11.66
N ALA A 3 -11.46 -21.40 11.03
CA ALA A 3 -12.27 -20.32 11.56
C ALA A 3 -13.76 -20.70 11.45
N GLY A 4 -14.56 -20.33 12.44
CA GLY A 4 -16.00 -20.59 12.49
C GLY A 4 -16.44 -21.02 13.89
N ASP A 5 -17.65 -21.58 14.00
CA ASP A 5 -18.15 -22.17 15.26
C ASP A 5 -17.48 -23.51 15.51
N VAL A 6 -16.29 -23.48 16.10
CA VAL A 6 -15.44 -24.65 16.32
C VAL A 6 -14.96 -24.74 17.77
N GLN A 7 -14.83 -25.97 18.25
CA GLN A 7 -14.18 -26.28 19.52
C GLN A 7 -12.73 -26.72 19.26
N VAL A 8 -11.78 -26.01 19.86
CA VAL A 8 -10.35 -26.23 19.63
C VAL A 8 -9.93 -27.69 19.85
N ASP A 9 -10.41 -28.33 20.93
CA ASP A 9 -10.07 -29.72 21.26
C ASP A 9 -10.60 -30.71 20.21
N LYS A 10 -11.80 -30.45 19.67
CA LYS A 10 -12.34 -31.29 18.58
C LYS A 10 -11.54 -31.14 17.29
N VAL A 11 -11.16 -29.91 16.95
CA VAL A 11 -10.32 -29.64 15.76
C VAL A 11 -8.97 -30.31 15.93
N ARG A 12 -8.36 -30.22 17.11
CA ARG A 12 -7.09 -30.86 17.42
C ARG A 12 -7.18 -32.38 17.28
N ALA A 13 -8.18 -33.01 17.88
CA ALA A 13 -8.39 -34.46 17.80
C ALA A 13 -8.58 -34.93 16.35
N LEU A 14 -9.32 -34.17 15.54
CA LEU A 14 -9.50 -34.47 14.11
C LEU A 14 -8.19 -34.28 13.33
N ALA A 15 -7.43 -33.23 13.62
CA ALA A 15 -6.14 -33.00 12.99
C ALA A 15 -5.14 -34.12 13.31
N GLU A 16 -5.05 -34.54 14.56
CA GLU A 16 -4.21 -35.68 14.99
C GLU A 16 -4.66 -36.99 14.32
N LYS A 17 -5.95 -37.24 14.23
CA LYS A 17 -6.50 -38.43 13.59
C LYS A 17 -6.17 -38.55 12.11
N TYR A 18 -6.30 -37.43 11.36
CA TYR A 18 -6.17 -37.46 9.89
C TYR A 18 -4.79 -37.07 9.39
N TYR A 19 -4.04 -36.29 10.15
CA TYR A 19 -2.73 -35.78 9.73
C TYR A 19 -1.57 -36.25 10.64
N GLY A 20 -1.87 -36.65 11.88
CA GLY A 20 -0.80 -37.01 12.85
C GLY A 20 0.05 -38.20 12.44
N SER A 21 -0.47 -39.10 11.62
CA SER A 21 0.27 -40.24 11.08
C SER A 21 1.12 -39.95 9.86
N LEU A 22 0.98 -38.74 9.27
CA LEU A 22 1.74 -38.35 8.08
C LEU A 22 3.22 -38.14 8.46
N PRO A 23 4.18 -38.77 7.79
CA PRO A 23 5.57 -38.53 8.07
C PRO A 23 6.01 -37.14 7.72
N ALA A 24 6.86 -36.54 8.54
CA ALA A 24 7.47 -35.27 8.23
C ALA A 24 8.38 -35.41 7.01
N HIS A 25 8.17 -34.58 6.01
CA HIS A 25 9.02 -34.46 4.84
C HIS A 25 9.90 -33.23 4.93
N ALA A 26 11.12 -33.31 4.41
CA ALA A 26 11.96 -32.13 4.26
C ALA A 26 11.25 -31.08 3.37
N VAL A 27 11.08 -29.89 3.89
CA VAL A 27 10.53 -28.77 3.11
C VAL A 27 11.64 -28.27 2.17
N PRO A 28 11.40 -28.23 0.84
CA PRO A 28 12.40 -27.71 -0.08
C PRO A 28 12.80 -26.29 0.29
N GLU A 29 14.09 -26.02 0.32
CA GLU A 29 14.58 -24.67 0.55
C GLU A 29 14.08 -23.71 -0.56
N ARG A 30 13.48 -22.61 -0.15
CA ARG A 30 12.97 -21.63 -1.11
C ARG A 30 14.13 -20.86 -1.71
N LYS A 31 14.28 -20.93 -3.01
CA LYS A 31 15.27 -20.11 -3.74
C LYS A 31 14.96 -18.63 -3.53
N PRO A 32 15.91 -17.83 -3.03
CA PRO A 32 15.72 -16.39 -2.90
C PRO A 32 15.46 -15.78 -4.29
N ARG A 33 14.45 -14.92 -4.36
CA ARG A 33 14.15 -14.14 -5.56
C ARG A 33 14.53 -12.68 -5.29
N THR A 34 15.80 -12.44 -5.08
CA THR A 34 16.32 -11.10 -4.85
C THR A 34 16.37 -10.36 -6.18
N GLU A 35 15.60 -9.30 -6.29
CA GLU A 35 15.67 -8.43 -7.45
C GLU A 35 16.88 -7.50 -7.36
N PRO A 36 17.53 -7.20 -8.49
CA PRO A 36 18.63 -6.24 -8.52
C PRO A 36 18.15 -4.85 -8.10
N GLU A 37 19.08 -4.03 -7.64
CA GLU A 37 18.81 -2.64 -7.28
C GLU A 37 18.27 -1.86 -8.47
N GLN A 38 17.22 -1.09 -8.26
CA GLN A 38 16.69 -0.19 -9.29
C GLN A 38 17.56 1.05 -9.41
N ARG A 39 18.19 1.24 -10.56
CA ARG A 39 19.12 2.35 -10.83
C ARG A 39 18.51 3.47 -11.67
N GLY A 40 17.20 3.62 -11.68
CA GLY A 40 16.53 4.68 -12.41
C GLY A 40 15.03 4.44 -12.56
N LEU A 41 14.37 5.39 -13.21
CA LEU A 41 12.95 5.30 -13.51
C LEU A 41 12.70 4.16 -14.53
N ARG A 42 11.77 3.28 -14.21
CA ARG A 42 11.24 2.28 -15.14
C ARG A 42 9.81 2.67 -15.50
N ARG A 43 9.54 2.81 -16.79
CA ARG A 43 8.20 3.12 -17.29
C ARG A 43 7.70 1.94 -18.14
N ILE A 44 6.50 1.50 -17.84
CA ILE A 44 5.82 0.43 -18.59
C ILE A 44 4.48 1.01 -19.06
N ALA A 45 4.19 0.89 -20.35
CA ALA A 45 2.89 1.21 -20.90
C ALA A 45 2.22 -0.09 -21.37
N VAL A 46 1.03 -0.38 -20.85
CA VAL A 46 0.24 -1.53 -21.22
C VAL A 46 -0.98 -1.04 -22.00
N LYS A 47 -1.21 -1.58 -23.19
CA LYS A 47 -2.42 -1.34 -23.96
C LYS A 47 -3.37 -2.53 -23.77
N ALA A 48 -4.54 -2.27 -23.24
CA ALA A 48 -5.59 -3.25 -23.02
C ALA A 48 -6.95 -2.64 -23.37
N PRO A 49 -7.96 -3.43 -23.68
CA PRO A 49 -9.33 -2.95 -23.79
C PRO A 49 -9.77 -2.40 -22.43
N ALA A 50 -9.90 -1.08 -22.32
CA ALA A 50 -10.33 -0.40 -21.11
C ALA A 50 -11.01 0.92 -21.51
N GLU A 51 -12.01 1.34 -20.74
CA GLU A 51 -12.72 2.60 -20.98
C GLU A 51 -11.89 3.82 -20.62
N GLN A 52 -11.01 3.69 -19.61
CA GLN A 52 -10.19 4.77 -19.10
C GLN A 52 -8.73 4.35 -18.94
N ALA A 53 -7.83 5.32 -19.04
CA ALA A 53 -6.43 5.12 -18.70
C ALA A 53 -6.27 5.01 -17.16
N TYR A 54 -5.26 4.26 -16.73
CA TYR A 54 -4.90 4.11 -15.33
C TYR A 54 -3.42 4.39 -15.16
N VAL A 55 -3.08 5.22 -14.18
CA VAL A 55 -1.70 5.58 -13.84
C VAL A 55 -1.35 4.97 -12.50
N ALA A 56 -0.20 4.31 -12.41
CA ALA A 56 0.35 3.83 -11.14
C ALA A 56 1.83 4.21 -11.01
N LEU A 57 2.17 4.85 -9.93
CA LEU A 57 3.55 5.11 -9.50
C LEU A 57 3.87 4.15 -8.35
N ALA A 58 4.96 3.38 -8.50
CA ALA A 58 5.40 2.43 -7.49
C ALA A 58 6.81 2.80 -7.01
N PHE A 59 6.97 2.91 -5.69
CA PHE A 59 8.24 3.19 -5.05
C PHE A 59 8.61 2.03 -4.12
N ARG A 60 9.85 1.53 -4.23
CA ARG A 60 10.37 0.57 -3.24
C ARG A 60 10.63 1.30 -1.93
N VAL A 61 10.15 0.73 -0.84
CA VAL A 61 10.20 1.34 0.49
C VAL A 61 10.66 0.31 1.52
N PRO A 62 11.06 0.74 2.73
CA PRO A 62 11.35 -0.18 3.82
C PRO A 62 10.14 -1.06 4.18
N SER A 63 10.41 -2.33 4.50
CA SER A 63 9.41 -3.26 5.03
C SER A 63 9.33 -3.17 6.53
N LEU A 64 8.14 -3.34 7.10
CA LEU A 64 7.97 -3.55 8.52
C LEU A 64 8.39 -5.01 8.85
N THR A 65 9.48 -5.17 9.56
CA THR A 65 10.03 -6.48 9.92
C THR A 65 9.74 -6.85 11.38
N ARG A 66 9.50 -5.85 12.23
CA ARG A 66 9.27 -6.00 13.66
C ARG A 66 8.13 -5.11 14.12
N VAL A 67 7.35 -5.59 15.09
CA VAL A 67 6.29 -4.80 15.76
C VAL A 67 6.69 -4.39 17.18
N GLN A 68 7.78 -4.97 17.69
CA GLN A 68 8.42 -4.61 18.96
C GLN A 68 9.89 -4.29 18.68
N ASP A 69 10.50 -3.45 19.49
CA ASP A 69 11.90 -2.99 19.36
C ASP A 69 12.19 -2.46 17.94
N LEU A 70 11.35 -1.52 17.49
CA LEU A 70 11.38 -0.96 16.14
C LEU A 70 12.74 -0.36 15.80
N GLN A 71 13.32 -0.79 14.70
CA GLN A 71 14.48 -0.18 14.07
C GLN A 71 14.07 1.08 13.28
N ALA A 72 15.05 1.85 12.82
CA ALA A 72 14.77 3.05 12.01
C ALA A 72 13.94 2.73 10.77
N SER A 73 14.29 1.67 10.04
CA SER A 73 13.56 1.21 8.85
C SER A 73 12.11 0.80 9.15
N ASP A 74 11.83 0.21 10.33
CA ASP A 74 10.46 -0.15 10.72
C ASP A 74 9.63 1.12 11.01
N ARG A 75 10.25 2.13 11.61
CA ARG A 75 9.60 3.44 11.85
C ARG A 75 9.31 4.15 10.54
N ASP A 76 10.24 4.11 9.58
CA ASP A 76 10.04 4.66 8.24
C ASP A 76 8.88 3.96 7.52
N ALA A 77 8.80 2.63 7.60
CA ALA A 77 7.69 1.87 7.04
C ALA A 77 6.35 2.31 7.65
N LEU A 78 6.27 2.45 8.98
CA LEU A 78 5.07 2.94 9.66
C LEU A 78 4.73 4.39 9.30
N ALA A 79 5.74 5.26 9.15
CA ALA A 79 5.53 6.64 8.70
C ALA A 79 4.94 6.69 7.28
N LEU A 80 5.37 5.81 6.39
CA LEU A 80 4.80 5.68 5.04
C LEU A 80 3.36 5.15 5.05
N LEU A 81 3.01 4.29 6.01
CA LEU A 81 1.62 3.87 6.19
C LEU A 81 0.74 5.05 6.60
N VAL A 82 1.20 5.89 7.55
CA VAL A 82 0.52 7.13 7.93
C VAL A 82 0.43 8.09 6.75
N LEU A 83 1.50 8.26 5.99
CA LEU A 83 1.53 9.11 4.80
C LEU A 83 0.49 8.67 3.77
N SER A 84 0.36 7.36 3.53
CA SER A 84 -0.68 6.82 2.66
C SER A 84 -2.08 7.24 3.13
N ALA A 85 -2.35 7.17 4.43
CA ALA A 85 -3.63 7.60 4.98
C ALA A 85 -3.85 9.12 4.86
N VAL A 86 -2.81 9.94 5.00
CA VAL A 86 -2.88 11.39 4.76
C VAL A 86 -3.20 11.69 3.29
N PHE A 87 -2.66 10.92 2.37
CA PHE A 87 -2.92 11.11 0.95
C PHE A 87 -4.35 10.72 0.53
N SER A 88 -4.87 9.58 1.01
CA SER A 88 -6.14 9.04 0.53
C SER A 88 -6.92 8.19 1.54
N GLY A 89 -6.62 8.29 2.83
CA GLY A 89 -7.24 7.44 3.85
C GLY A 89 -8.59 7.93 4.38
N TYR A 90 -9.12 9.06 3.91
CA TYR A 90 -10.39 9.64 4.35
C TYR A 90 -10.96 10.60 3.31
N ASP A 91 -12.25 10.89 3.40
CA ASP A 91 -12.93 11.83 2.51
C ASP A 91 -12.35 13.24 2.64
N GLY A 92 -12.01 13.86 1.53
CA GLY A 92 -11.31 15.12 1.48
C GLY A 92 -9.82 15.02 1.85
N ALA A 93 -9.20 13.84 1.69
CA ALA A 93 -7.75 13.67 1.82
C ALA A 93 -6.97 14.46 0.75
N ARG A 94 -5.65 14.54 0.88
CA ARG A 94 -4.84 15.43 0.03
C ARG A 94 -4.99 15.15 -1.46
N LEU A 95 -4.94 13.90 -1.89
CA LEU A 95 -5.03 13.58 -3.32
C LEU A 95 -6.41 13.89 -3.89
N GLU A 96 -7.46 13.62 -3.12
CA GLU A 96 -8.82 13.96 -3.52
C GLU A 96 -8.95 15.47 -3.73
N ARG A 97 -8.57 16.28 -2.75
CA ARG A 97 -8.65 17.75 -2.87
C ARG A 97 -7.80 18.31 -4.00
N ALA A 98 -6.60 17.73 -4.22
CA ALA A 98 -5.67 18.27 -5.19
C ALA A 98 -5.94 17.85 -6.63
N LEU A 99 -6.46 16.64 -6.83
CA LEU A 99 -6.58 16.06 -8.17
C LEU A 99 -8.03 15.90 -8.66
N THR A 100 -8.98 15.67 -7.74
CA THR A 100 -10.35 15.30 -8.13
C THR A 100 -11.39 16.38 -7.85
N GLN A 101 -11.04 17.39 -7.04
CA GLN A 101 -11.94 18.50 -6.70
C GLN A 101 -11.58 19.77 -7.48
N GLY A 102 -12.54 20.70 -7.57
CA GLY A 102 -12.38 21.99 -8.26
C GLY A 102 -13.08 22.03 -9.61
N GLU A 103 -12.98 23.17 -10.29
CA GLU A 103 -13.67 23.41 -11.57
C GLU A 103 -13.07 22.61 -12.74
N GLN A 104 -11.80 22.25 -12.65
CA GLN A 104 -11.07 21.50 -13.69
C GLN A 104 -10.24 20.38 -13.07
N PRO A 105 -10.87 19.31 -12.58
CA PRO A 105 -10.15 18.20 -11.98
C PRO A 105 -9.19 17.56 -12.99
N VAL A 106 -8.05 17.10 -12.48
CA VAL A 106 -7.04 16.39 -13.29
C VAL A 106 -7.36 14.90 -13.36
N ALA A 107 -7.99 14.37 -12.31
CA ALA A 107 -8.31 12.96 -12.19
C ALA A 107 -9.77 12.77 -11.75
N ASP A 108 -10.41 11.70 -12.20
CA ASP A 108 -11.69 11.22 -11.69
C ASP A 108 -11.52 10.54 -10.34
N SER A 109 -10.37 9.89 -10.16
CA SER A 109 -9.99 9.28 -8.88
C SER A 109 -8.47 9.31 -8.67
N ALA A 110 -8.07 9.45 -7.43
CA ALA A 110 -6.67 9.35 -7.03
C ALA A 110 -6.54 8.65 -5.67
N GLY A 111 -5.50 7.87 -5.50
CA GLY A 111 -5.31 7.09 -4.27
C GLY A 111 -3.85 6.77 -3.98
N SER A 112 -3.62 6.27 -2.79
CA SER A 112 -2.31 5.75 -2.38
C SER A 112 -2.47 4.54 -1.46
N SER A 113 -1.44 3.71 -1.42
CA SER A 113 -1.36 2.60 -0.48
C SER A 113 0.08 2.29 -0.13
N ALA A 114 0.31 1.86 1.10
CA ALA A 114 1.61 1.42 1.58
C ALA A 114 1.54 -0.08 1.92
N MET A 115 2.11 -0.90 1.06
CA MET A 115 2.25 -2.33 1.28
C MET A 115 3.58 -2.61 1.97
N ILE A 116 3.61 -2.43 3.29
CA ILE A 116 4.84 -2.49 4.10
C ILE A 116 5.11 -3.88 4.68
N THR A 117 4.17 -4.80 4.57
CA THR A 117 4.31 -6.18 5.06
C THR A 117 4.16 -7.17 3.91
N GLY A 118 4.88 -8.28 3.96
CA GLY A 118 4.78 -9.31 2.94
C GLY A 118 6.08 -10.05 2.72
N ARG A 119 6.08 -11.01 1.78
CA ARG A 119 7.26 -11.80 1.43
C ARG A 119 8.10 -11.19 0.30
N GLY A 120 7.57 -10.21 -0.40
CA GLY A 120 8.23 -9.49 -1.47
C GLY A 120 8.70 -8.10 -1.01
N PRO A 121 9.28 -7.32 -1.93
CA PRO A 121 9.64 -5.94 -1.65
C PRO A 121 8.41 -5.13 -1.23
N ALA A 122 8.57 -4.31 -0.20
CA ALA A 122 7.55 -3.34 0.20
C ALA A 122 7.43 -2.24 -0.85
N LEU A 123 6.20 -1.79 -1.09
CA LEU A 123 5.90 -0.78 -2.09
C LEU A 123 5.00 0.30 -1.51
N PHE A 124 5.31 1.53 -1.86
CA PHE A 124 4.39 2.66 -1.75
C PHE A 124 3.83 2.94 -3.15
N LEU A 125 2.53 2.89 -3.28
CA LEU A 125 1.82 3.10 -4.54
C LEU A 125 1.06 4.41 -4.50
N MET A 126 1.06 5.14 -5.61
CA MET A 126 0.14 6.23 -5.89
C MET A 126 -0.54 5.96 -7.22
N THR A 127 -1.82 6.17 -7.29
CA THR A 127 -2.63 5.79 -8.45
C THR A 127 -3.56 6.92 -8.83
N GLY A 128 -4.00 6.93 -10.10
CA GLY A 128 -5.00 7.86 -10.55
C GLY A 128 -5.61 7.48 -11.90
N VAL A 129 -6.84 7.90 -12.09
CA VAL A 129 -7.59 7.78 -13.34
C VAL A 129 -7.77 9.18 -13.90
N PRO A 130 -7.32 9.49 -15.13
CA PRO A 130 -7.48 10.82 -15.71
C PRO A 130 -8.95 11.22 -15.84
N ALA A 131 -9.27 12.46 -15.50
CA ALA A 131 -10.58 13.04 -15.77
C ALA A 131 -10.80 13.24 -17.27
N GLY A 132 -12.06 13.46 -17.68
CA GLY A 132 -12.43 13.66 -19.07
C GLY A 132 -11.59 14.75 -19.74
N GLY A 133 -10.94 14.42 -20.86
CA GLY A 133 -10.05 15.32 -21.61
C GLY A 133 -8.65 15.52 -21.01
N LYS A 134 -8.32 14.86 -19.91
CA LYS A 134 -6.99 14.86 -19.29
C LYS A 134 -6.17 13.66 -19.73
N THR A 135 -4.86 13.79 -19.66
CA THR A 135 -3.91 12.74 -20.06
C THR A 135 -3.32 12.00 -18.85
N ALA A 136 -2.86 10.78 -19.06
CA ALA A 136 -2.11 10.02 -18.04
C ALA A 136 -0.88 10.78 -17.54
N GLN A 137 -0.20 11.54 -18.41
CA GLN A 137 0.96 12.36 -18.02
C GLN A 137 0.57 13.48 -17.06
N GLN A 138 -0.56 14.16 -17.27
CA GLN A 138 -1.04 15.21 -16.37
C GLN A 138 -1.34 14.64 -14.97
N VAL A 139 -1.92 13.44 -14.89
CA VAL A 139 -2.16 12.77 -13.62
C VAL A 139 -0.85 12.38 -12.93
N GLU A 140 0.12 11.82 -13.68
CA GLU A 140 1.44 11.52 -13.15
C GLU A 140 2.13 12.77 -12.58
N ASP A 141 2.11 13.86 -13.32
CA ASP A 141 2.75 15.11 -12.89
C ASP A 141 2.09 15.67 -11.62
N ALA A 142 0.76 15.61 -11.53
CA ALA A 142 0.02 16.04 -10.34
C ALA A 142 0.31 15.15 -9.11
N LEU A 143 0.37 13.83 -9.27
CA LEU A 143 0.75 12.92 -8.19
C LEU A 143 2.17 13.18 -7.70
N ARG A 144 3.12 13.42 -8.62
CA ARG A 144 4.50 13.77 -8.28
C ARG A 144 4.62 15.12 -7.61
N ALA A 145 3.81 16.10 -8.02
CA ALA A 145 3.78 17.43 -7.39
C ALA A 145 3.32 17.34 -5.93
N GLU A 146 2.28 16.55 -5.63
CA GLU A 146 1.82 16.32 -4.26
C GLU A 146 2.86 15.60 -3.41
N LEU A 147 3.52 14.58 -3.95
CA LEU A 147 4.61 13.90 -3.25
C LEU A 147 5.77 14.85 -2.95
N ALA A 148 6.16 15.67 -3.93
CA ALA A 148 7.22 16.68 -3.76
C ALA A 148 6.82 17.76 -2.74
N ARG A 149 5.54 18.14 -2.69
CA ARG A 149 5.03 19.08 -1.68
C ARG A 149 5.19 18.52 -0.27
N VAL A 150 4.79 17.27 -0.06
CA VAL A 150 4.97 16.63 1.26
C VAL A 150 6.46 16.49 1.62
N ALA A 151 7.30 16.17 0.65
CA ALA A 151 8.75 16.07 0.91
C ALA A 151 9.38 17.40 1.36
N ARG A 152 8.85 18.54 0.88
CA ARG A 152 9.34 19.87 1.29
C ARG A 152 8.71 20.40 2.57
N GLU A 153 7.41 20.19 2.75
CA GLU A 153 6.58 20.88 3.75
C GLU A 153 6.17 19.96 4.90
N GLY A 154 6.31 18.64 4.71
CA GLY A 154 5.82 17.65 5.67
C GLY A 154 4.29 17.53 5.65
N ILE A 155 3.77 16.94 6.73
CA ILE A 155 2.35 16.87 7.03
C ILE A 155 2.03 17.77 8.23
N SER A 156 0.83 18.31 8.29
CA SER A 156 0.39 19.11 9.44
C SER A 156 0.00 18.23 10.62
N GLU A 157 0.09 18.79 11.83
CA GLU A 157 -0.40 18.10 13.04
C GLU A 157 -1.88 17.76 12.96
N ALA A 158 -2.69 18.59 12.30
CA ALA A 158 -4.11 18.37 12.10
C ALA A 158 -4.38 17.14 11.20
N GLU A 159 -3.60 16.95 10.15
CA GLU A 159 -3.69 15.76 9.28
C GLU A 159 -3.29 14.49 10.05
N LEU A 160 -2.20 14.55 10.80
CA LEU A 160 -1.76 13.43 11.63
C LEU A 160 -2.81 13.06 12.69
N ALA A 161 -3.36 14.06 13.38
CA ALA A 161 -4.42 13.85 14.37
C ALA A 161 -5.66 13.21 13.75
N ARG A 162 -6.07 13.66 12.56
CA ARG A 162 -7.21 13.10 11.83
C ARG A 162 -7.01 11.64 11.48
N VAL A 163 -5.85 11.28 10.92
CA VAL A 163 -5.53 9.86 10.61
C VAL A 163 -5.57 9.01 11.87
N LYS A 164 -4.95 9.46 12.97
CA LYS A 164 -4.98 8.74 14.24
C LYS A 164 -6.40 8.53 14.76
N THR A 165 -7.23 9.58 14.75
CA THR A 165 -8.63 9.49 15.19
C THR A 165 -9.42 8.49 14.36
N GLN A 166 -9.25 8.51 13.04
CA GLN A 166 -9.95 7.57 12.16
C GLN A 166 -9.52 6.12 12.37
N TRP A 167 -8.23 5.89 12.53
CA TRP A 167 -7.73 4.53 12.81
C TRP A 167 -8.24 3.99 14.14
N ILE A 168 -8.26 4.82 15.20
CA ILE A 168 -8.82 4.43 16.48
C ILE A 168 -10.32 4.14 16.36
N ALA A 169 -11.07 4.92 15.59
CA ALA A 169 -12.50 4.73 15.41
C ALA A 169 -12.87 3.50 14.54
N SER A 170 -11.93 3.00 13.72
CA SER A 170 -12.13 1.82 12.87
C SER A 170 -11.73 0.49 13.51
N THR A 171 -11.22 0.52 14.74
CA THR A 171 -10.82 -0.65 15.53
C THR A 171 -11.95 -1.09 16.46
#